data_576dad17b29969a416e419ad728e9cca
#
_entry.id   576dad17b29969a416e419ad728e9cca
#
_cell.length_a   1.000
_cell.length_b   1.000
_cell.length_c   1.000
_cell.angle_alpha   90.00
_cell.angle_beta   90.00
_cell.angle_gamma   90.00
#
_symmetry.space_group_name_H-M   'P 1'
#
loop_
_entity.id
_entity.type
_entity.pdbx_description
1 polymer ?
#
loop_
_entity_poly.entity_id
_entity_poly.type
_entity_poly.pdbx_seq_one_letter_code
_entity_poly.pdbx_strand_id
1 'polypeptide(L)'
;MRPIKYTILGLAAAVIACGVFSPSRGTNSALPIGTSAPSTERAATGNEATTPPETGGLPEEAILILTPGNGSRLVGRVHVEGVADSTFEQTLALQLVAFYEGVERVLAEQPVLIQAELGQRGLFAADVVFTNEAATEQPGEVRVIAVSPRDGGRTHLATVQVTLAASGPEDIRAAEPHAELILITAPAPAGTISGGVAHVEGIGLASFEQTLVVEVYDADGQLLGRAPTIVSAPDYGVHGPFTADVSYSVPSAGPGRIVVLDPSPAFGQTLHLASVEIRIEP
;
A
#
# COMPACT_ATOMS: atom_id res chain seq x y z
N MET A 1 0.44 -49.91 -0.57
CA MET A 1 -0.69 -49.37 0.22
C MET A 1 -0.31 -49.35 1.69
N ARG A 2 -0.03 -48.20 2.25
CA ARG A 2 0.20 -47.99 3.69
C ARG A 2 -0.70 -46.83 4.13
N PRO A 3 -1.47 -46.95 5.23
CA PRO A 3 -2.39 -45.88 5.67
C PRO A 3 -1.64 -44.82 6.44
N ILE A 4 -1.94 -43.57 6.14
CA ILE A 4 -1.48 -42.36 6.84
C ILE A 4 -2.40 -42.13 8.05
N LYS A 5 -1.81 -42.11 9.24
CA LYS A 5 -2.51 -41.83 10.50
C LYS A 5 -2.55 -40.33 10.71
N TYR A 6 -3.73 -39.74 10.82
CA TYR A 6 -3.93 -38.35 11.27
C TYR A 6 -3.94 -38.30 12.79
N THR A 7 -3.05 -37.49 13.37
CA THR A 7 -3.07 -37.16 14.80
C THR A 7 -3.81 -35.85 14.99
N ILE A 8 -4.94 -35.90 15.71
CA ILE A 8 -5.74 -34.74 16.08
C ILE A 8 -5.10 -34.16 17.35
N LEU A 9 -4.66 -32.89 17.30
CA LEU A 9 -4.16 -32.14 18.45
C LEU A 9 -5.29 -31.27 19.01
N GLY A 10 -5.61 -31.48 20.28
CA GLY A 10 -6.75 -30.87 20.95
C GLY A 10 -6.51 -29.38 21.29
N LEU A 11 -7.58 -28.64 21.20
CA LEU A 11 -7.70 -27.21 21.53
C LEU A 11 -7.96 -27.05 23.04
N ALA A 12 -7.05 -26.36 23.73
CA ALA A 12 -7.27 -25.96 25.15
C ALA A 12 -7.87 -24.55 25.21
N ALA A 13 -9.06 -24.43 25.77
CA ALA A 13 -9.72 -23.16 26.02
C ALA A 13 -9.23 -22.55 27.35
N ALA A 14 -8.73 -21.32 27.30
CA ALA A 14 -8.40 -20.51 28.48
C ALA A 14 -9.58 -19.58 28.81
N VAL A 15 -10.12 -19.74 30.02
CA VAL A 15 -11.16 -18.89 30.60
C VAL A 15 -10.46 -17.69 31.26
N ILE A 16 -10.82 -16.47 30.88
CA ILE A 16 -10.37 -15.23 31.55
C ILE A 16 -11.53 -14.69 32.39
N ALA A 17 -11.29 -14.57 33.69
CA ALA A 17 -12.21 -14.06 34.69
C ALA A 17 -12.31 -12.54 34.66
N CYS A 18 -13.55 -12.01 34.68
CA CYS A 18 -13.87 -10.59 34.87
C CYS A 18 -13.59 -10.13 36.29
N GLY A 19 -12.74 -9.13 36.47
CA GLY A 19 -12.58 -8.37 37.71
C GLY A 19 -13.39 -7.06 37.64
N VAL A 20 -14.37 -6.92 38.50
CA VAL A 20 -15.20 -5.72 38.68
C VAL A 20 -14.49 -4.78 39.65
N PHE A 21 -14.29 -3.51 39.25
CA PHE A 21 -13.85 -2.44 40.15
C PHE A 21 -14.96 -1.35 40.25
N SER A 22 -15.43 -1.13 41.46
CA SER A 22 -16.39 -0.09 41.85
C SER A 22 -15.67 1.25 42.13
N PRO A 23 -16.34 2.40 41.90
CA PRO A 23 -15.77 3.71 42.18
C PRO A 23 -16.06 4.19 43.60
N SER A 24 -15.07 4.73 44.28
CA SER A 24 -15.22 5.49 45.53
C SER A 24 -15.32 6.99 45.29
N ARG A 25 -16.40 7.57 45.80
CA ARG A 25 -16.63 9.01 45.97
C ARG A 25 -15.73 9.56 47.09
N GLY A 26 -15.14 10.72 46.87
CA GLY A 26 -14.48 11.52 47.91
C GLY A 26 -14.79 13.00 47.73
N THR A 27 -15.26 13.59 48.75
CA THR A 27 -15.96 14.85 49.00
C THR A 27 -15.08 16.11 48.92
N ASN A 28 -15.79 17.22 48.65
CA ASN A 28 -15.43 18.64 48.71
C ASN A 28 -14.59 19.07 49.92
N SER A 29 -13.71 20.07 49.71
CA SER A 29 -13.53 21.18 50.67
C SER A 29 -12.96 22.44 50.02
N ALA A 30 -13.35 23.55 50.59
CA ALA A 30 -13.38 24.91 50.13
C ALA A 30 -12.02 25.63 50.09
N LEU A 31 -12.06 26.75 49.35
CA LEU A 31 -11.05 27.83 49.20
C LEU A 31 -10.53 28.44 50.52
N PRO A 32 -9.36 29.11 50.46
CA PRO A 32 -9.41 30.57 50.64
C PRO A 32 -8.53 31.39 49.65
N ILE A 33 -8.95 32.62 49.55
CA ILE A 33 -8.45 33.77 48.80
C ILE A 33 -7.08 34.22 49.34
N GLY A 34 -6.15 34.61 48.48
CA GLY A 34 -4.90 35.24 48.89
C GLY A 34 -4.03 35.77 47.76
N THR A 35 -4.20 37.05 47.44
CA THR A 35 -3.21 38.12 47.20
C THR A 35 -2.17 37.99 46.06
N SER A 36 -2.26 38.98 45.21
CA SER A 36 -1.41 39.39 44.08
C SER A 36 0.04 39.71 44.40
N ALA A 37 0.96 39.43 43.46
CA ALA A 37 2.12 40.25 43.03
C ALA A 37 3.02 39.45 42.08
N PRO A 38 4.03 40.02 41.35
CA PRO A 38 3.80 40.60 40.02
C PRO A 38 4.46 39.74 38.90
N SER A 39 4.04 40.04 37.69
CA SER A 39 4.50 39.46 36.40
C SER A 39 6.01 39.46 36.25
N THR A 40 6.56 38.28 35.93
CA THR A 40 7.81 38.18 35.20
C THR A 40 7.48 37.53 33.86
N GLU A 41 7.57 38.34 32.83
CA GLU A 41 7.40 38.00 31.43
C GLU A 41 8.49 36.98 31.05
N ARG A 42 8.09 35.70 30.90
CA ARG A 42 8.94 34.64 30.35
C ARG A 42 8.49 34.43 28.93
N ALA A 43 9.35 34.80 28.00
CA ALA A 43 9.18 34.56 26.57
C ALA A 43 8.71 33.12 26.33
N ALA A 44 7.51 32.99 25.77
CA ALA A 44 7.00 31.75 25.21
C ALA A 44 7.76 31.49 23.93
N THR A 45 8.65 30.51 23.97
CA THR A 45 9.17 29.84 22.75
C THR A 45 7.96 29.20 22.08
N GLY A 46 7.54 29.76 20.95
CA GLY A 46 6.46 29.21 20.15
C GLY A 46 6.84 27.80 19.70
N ASN A 47 6.09 26.82 20.15
CA ASN A 47 5.94 25.58 19.40
C ASN A 47 5.22 25.95 18.10
N GLU A 48 5.96 26.05 17.00
CA GLU A 48 5.36 26.00 15.69
C GLU A 48 4.67 24.64 15.59
N ALA A 49 3.36 24.66 15.70
CA ALA A 49 2.54 23.53 15.29
C ALA A 49 2.82 23.35 13.80
N THR A 50 3.52 22.29 13.45
CA THR A 50 3.72 21.85 12.07
C THR A 50 2.32 21.64 11.50
N THR A 51 1.88 22.57 10.66
CA THR A 51 0.63 22.42 9.90
C THR A 51 0.78 21.17 9.06
N PRO A 52 -0.19 20.22 9.10
CA PRO A 52 -0.16 19.07 8.21
C PRO A 52 -0.06 19.56 6.76
N PRO A 53 0.68 18.91 5.88
CA PRO A 53 0.76 19.30 4.48
C PRO A 53 -0.65 19.35 3.89
N GLU A 54 -0.99 20.50 3.30
CA GLU A 54 -2.26 20.67 2.60
C GLU A 54 -2.34 19.63 1.48
N THR A 55 -3.39 18.85 1.45
CA THR A 55 -3.70 17.78 0.45
C THR A 55 -3.98 18.35 -0.96
N GLY A 56 -3.85 19.64 -1.14
CA GLY A 56 -4.03 20.34 -2.42
C GLY A 56 -2.75 20.30 -3.25
N GLY A 57 -2.50 19.21 -4.00
CA GLY A 57 -1.37 19.16 -4.91
C GLY A 57 -0.67 17.80 -5.03
N LEU A 58 -1.30 16.69 -4.63
CA LEU A 58 -0.77 15.37 -4.94
C LEU A 58 -0.71 15.17 -6.46
N PRO A 59 0.35 14.52 -6.98
CA PRO A 59 0.41 14.16 -8.39
C PRO A 59 -0.73 13.20 -8.76
N GLU A 60 -1.02 13.09 -10.07
CA GLU A 60 -1.87 12.00 -10.56
C GLU A 60 -1.19 10.66 -10.29
N GLU A 61 -2.01 9.62 -10.14
CA GLU A 61 -1.57 8.23 -9.98
C GLU A 61 -0.60 7.83 -11.09
N ALA A 62 0.56 7.29 -10.74
CA ALA A 62 1.61 6.94 -11.70
C ALA A 62 1.18 5.85 -12.69
N ILE A 63 0.33 4.90 -12.25
CA ILE A 63 -0.34 3.91 -13.12
C ILE A 63 -1.82 3.95 -12.82
N LEU A 64 -2.58 4.60 -13.68
CA LEU A 64 -4.03 4.74 -13.54
C LEU A 64 -4.75 3.79 -14.50
N ILE A 65 -5.48 2.81 -13.97
CA ILE A 65 -6.34 1.92 -14.74
C ILE A 65 -7.72 2.59 -14.87
N LEU A 66 -8.10 2.96 -16.10
CA LEU A 66 -9.39 3.63 -16.39
C LEU A 66 -10.51 2.64 -16.66
N THR A 67 -10.17 1.50 -17.26
CA THR A 67 -11.10 0.42 -17.60
C THR A 67 -10.37 -0.92 -17.47
N PRO A 68 -10.97 -1.95 -16.78
CA PRO A 68 -12.19 -1.86 -15.98
C PRO A 68 -11.97 -1.08 -14.68
N GLY A 69 -13.03 -0.50 -14.10
CA GLY A 69 -13.02 0.08 -12.76
C GLY A 69 -13.42 -0.94 -11.68
N ASN A 70 -13.25 -0.56 -10.42
CA ASN A 70 -13.56 -1.40 -9.25
C ASN A 70 -15.01 -1.89 -9.25
N GLY A 71 -15.18 -3.19 -8.95
CA GLY A 71 -16.47 -3.86 -8.91
C GLY A 71 -17.02 -4.23 -10.30
N SER A 72 -16.22 -4.13 -11.38
CA SER A 72 -16.60 -4.67 -12.68
C SER A 72 -16.77 -6.17 -12.64
N ARG A 73 -17.70 -6.70 -13.45
CA ARG A 73 -17.94 -8.12 -13.66
C ARG A 73 -17.46 -8.53 -15.05
N LEU A 74 -16.47 -9.42 -15.09
CA LEU A 74 -15.76 -9.84 -16.30
C LEU A 74 -16.14 -11.25 -16.72
N VAL A 75 -16.28 -11.49 -18.05
CA VAL A 75 -16.64 -12.81 -18.61
C VAL A 75 -15.76 -13.14 -19.82
N GLY A 76 -14.82 -14.09 -19.67
CA GLY A 76 -14.02 -14.64 -20.74
C GLY A 76 -12.96 -13.74 -21.36
N ARG A 77 -13.17 -12.44 -21.34
CA ARG A 77 -12.20 -11.41 -21.80
C ARG A 77 -12.44 -10.09 -21.09
N VAL A 78 -11.43 -9.24 -21.10
CA VAL A 78 -11.53 -7.85 -20.65
C VAL A 78 -10.62 -6.97 -21.52
N HIS A 79 -11.11 -5.79 -21.89
CA HIS A 79 -10.30 -4.71 -22.40
C HIS A 79 -9.80 -3.88 -21.23
N VAL A 80 -8.46 -3.75 -21.10
CA VAL A 80 -7.81 -2.95 -20.05
C VAL A 80 -7.22 -1.72 -20.72
N GLU A 81 -7.58 -0.56 -20.23
CA GLU A 81 -7.10 0.73 -20.71
C GLU A 81 -6.71 1.62 -19.52
N GLY A 82 -5.68 2.43 -19.70
CA GLY A 82 -5.22 3.32 -18.66
C GLY A 82 -4.17 4.32 -19.15
N VAL A 83 -3.62 5.04 -18.19
CA VAL A 83 -2.52 5.99 -18.39
C VAL A 83 -1.40 5.63 -17.41
N ALA A 84 -0.16 5.70 -17.86
CA ALA A 84 0.98 5.45 -16.99
C ALA A 84 2.13 6.43 -17.22
N ASP A 85 2.86 6.71 -16.15
CA ASP A 85 4.14 7.39 -16.23
C ASP A 85 5.16 6.51 -16.97
N SER A 86 6.18 7.14 -17.52
CA SER A 86 7.23 6.42 -18.24
C SER A 86 7.91 5.39 -17.36
N THR A 87 8.05 4.19 -17.91
CA THR A 87 8.83 3.10 -17.33
C THR A 87 10.04 2.76 -18.18
N PHE A 88 10.87 1.82 -17.75
CA PHE A 88 11.94 1.30 -18.58
C PHE A 88 11.34 0.67 -19.84
N GLU A 89 11.84 1.11 -21.01
CA GLU A 89 11.35 0.70 -22.34
C GLU A 89 9.85 0.92 -22.57
N GLN A 90 9.19 1.81 -21.81
CA GLN A 90 7.75 2.07 -21.88
C GLN A 90 6.91 0.79 -21.73
N THR A 91 7.39 -0.19 -20.97
CA THR A 91 6.74 -1.50 -20.82
C THR A 91 6.21 -1.68 -19.40
N LEU A 92 4.98 -2.18 -19.31
CA LEU A 92 4.32 -2.61 -18.08
C LEU A 92 3.99 -4.10 -18.18
N ALA A 93 3.84 -4.78 -17.05
CA ALA A 93 3.26 -6.11 -16.98
C ALA A 93 1.78 -6.00 -16.59
N LEU A 94 0.91 -6.61 -17.38
CA LEU A 94 -0.53 -6.72 -17.11
C LEU A 94 -0.86 -8.13 -16.68
N GLN A 95 -1.47 -8.29 -15.50
CA GLN A 95 -1.92 -9.55 -14.95
C GLN A 95 -3.41 -9.53 -14.68
N LEU A 96 -4.09 -10.64 -14.95
CA LEU A 96 -5.42 -10.96 -14.43
C LEU A 96 -5.30 -12.10 -13.43
N VAL A 97 -5.76 -11.88 -12.22
CA VAL A 97 -5.61 -12.79 -11.09
C VAL A 97 -6.99 -13.17 -10.56
N ALA A 98 -7.17 -14.42 -10.15
CA ALA A 98 -8.34 -14.91 -9.42
C ALA A 98 -7.95 -15.40 -8.02
N PHE A 99 -8.89 -15.33 -7.08
CA PHE A 99 -8.73 -15.88 -5.74
C PHE A 99 -9.71 -17.03 -5.53
N TYR A 100 -9.18 -18.25 -5.57
CA TYR A 100 -9.94 -19.46 -5.30
C TYR A 100 -9.74 -19.88 -3.84
N GLU A 101 -10.78 -19.78 -3.04
CA GLU A 101 -10.72 -20.06 -1.59
C GLU A 101 -9.59 -19.27 -0.87
N GLY A 102 -9.33 -18.04 -1.31
CA GLY A 102 -8.25 -17.19 -0.80
C GLY A 102 -6.87 -17.46 -1.38
N VAL A 103 -6.74 -18.44 -2.30
CA VAL A 103 -5.47 -18.74 -2.98
C VAL A 103 -5.39 -17.98 -4.29
N GLU A 104 -4.34 -17.21 -4.45
CA GLU A 104 -4.06 -16.45 -5.68
C GLU A 104 -3.69 -17.38 -6.84
N ARG A 105 -4.29 -17.12 -8.01
CA ARG A 105 -3.97 -17.78 -9.26
C ARG A 105 -3.94 -16.77 -10.41
N VAL A 106 -2.81 -16.64 -11.07
CA VAL A 106 -2.67 -15.83 -12.28
C VAL A 106 -3.36 -16.57 -13.44
N LEU A 107 -4.39 -15.94 -14.01
CA LEU A 107 -5.14 -16.47 -15.15
C LEU A 107 -4.55 -16.06 -16.49
N ALA A 108 -3.99 -14.84 -16.54
CA ALA A 108 -3.32 -14.32 -17.72
C ALA A 108 -2.23 -13.32 -17.29
N GLU A 109 -1.16 -13.28 -18.07
CA GLU A 109 -0.08 -12.31 -17.93
C GLU A 109 0.48 -11.96 -19.30
N GLN A 110 0.68 -10.66 -19.56
CA GLN A 110 1.26 -10.18 -20.80
C GLN A 110 1.91 -8.82 -20.63
N PRO A 111 2.91 -8.46 -21.43
CA PRO A 111 3.42 -7.09 -21.50
C PRO A 111 2.42 -6.16 -22.17
N VAL A 112 2.38 -4.91 -21.75
CA VAL A 112 1.65 -3.83 -22.41
C VAL A 112 2.56 -2.61 -22.57
N LEU A 113 2.48 -1.94 -23.71
CA LEU A 113 3.31 -0.78 -24.02
C LEU A 113 2.58 0.51 -23.69
N ILE A 114 3.29 1.45 -23.07
CA ILE A 114 2.86 2.83 -22.93
C ILE A 114 3.07 3.51 -24.29
N GLN A 115 1.97 4.05 -24.86
CA GLN A 115 1.94 4.67 -26.17
C GLN A 115 2.39 6.13 -26.08
N ALA A 116 3.67 6.33 -25.78
CA ALA A 116 4.32 7.63 -25.69
C ALA A 116 5.81 7.50 -26.01
N GLU A 117 6.48 8.61 -26.24
CA GLU A 117 7.93 8.63 -26.34
C GLU A 117 8.58 8.31 -24.98
N LEU A 118 9.81 7.81 -25.00
CA LEU A 118 10.58 7.51 -23.79
C LEU A 118 10.64 8.74 -22.86
N GLY A 119 10.35 8.52 -21.60
CA GLY A 119 10.32 9.58 -20.59
C GLY A 119 8.97 10.33 -20.51
N GLN A 120 8.00 9.98 -21.34
CA GLN A 120 6.69 10.62 -21.36
C GLN A 120 5.60 9.69 -20.80
N ARG A 121 4.67 10.27 -20.05
CA ARG A 121 3.42 9.65 -19.65
C ARG A 121 2.56 9.39 -20.89
N GLY A 122 1.87 8.26 -20.95
CA GLY A 122 1.02 7.92 -22.08
C GLY A 122 -0.05 6.90 -21.79
N LEU A 123 -0.90 6.67 -22.78
CA LEU A 123 -1.94 5.66 -22.74
C LEU A 123 -1.33 4.25 -22.84
N PHE A 124 -1.96 3.29 -22.21
CA PHE A 124 -1.75 1.87 -22.48
C PHE A 124 -3.09 1.18 -22.68
N ALA A 125 -3.13 0.16 -23.53
CA ALA A 125 -4.33 -0.64 -23.71
C ALA A 125 -3.97 -2.07 -24.15
N ALA A 126 -4.73 -3.05 -23.66
CA ALA A 126 -4.60 -4.44 -24.07
C ALA A 126 -5.89 -5.22 -23.82
N ASP A 127 -6.12 -6.22 -24.68
CA ASP A 127 -7.17 -7.22 -24.49
C ASP A 127 -6.60 -8.44 -23.77
N VAL A 128 -7.26 -8.88 -22.71
CA VAL A 128 -6.90 -10.07 -21.94
C VAL A 128 -8.00 -11.11 -22.09
N VAL A 129 -7.64 -12.31 -22.55
CA VAL A 129 -8.54 -13.47 -22.62
C VAL A 129 -8.24 -14.39 -21.46
N PHE A 130 -9.28 -14.87 -20.78
CA PHE A 130 -9.15 -15.75 -19.64
C PHE A 130 -10.26 -16.79 -19.58
N THR A 131 -10.05 -17.83 -18.79
CA THR A 131 -11.07 -18.81 -18.46
C THR A 131 -11.24 -18.87 -16.96
N ASN A 132 -12.47 -18.63 -16.47
CA ASN A 132 -12.82 -18.95 -15.09
C ASN A 132 -13.28 -20.40 -15.04
N GLU A 133 -12.45 -21.29 -14.45
CA GLU A 133 -12.75 -22.72 -14.32
C GLU A 133 -13.77 -23.03 -13.21
N ALA A 134 -14.05 -22.05 -12.33
CA ALA A 134 -15.03 -22.24 -11.26
C ALA A 134 -16.47 -22.15 -11.79
N ALA A 135 -17.35 -22.97 -11.23
CA ALA A 135 -18.78 -22.90 -11.50
C ALA A 135 -19.47 -21.65 -10.93
N THR A 136 -18.83 -21.00 -9.97
CA THR A 136 -19.30 -19.78 -9.29
C THR A 136 -18.42 -18.60 -9.66
N GLU A 137 -18.94 -17.40 -9.41
CA GLU A 137 -18.14 -16.17 -9.49
C GLU A 137 -16.99 -16.20 -8.50
N GLN A 138 -15.85 -15.66 -8.92
CA GLN A 138 -14.65 -15.55 -8.10
C GLN A 138 -14.22 -14.11 -7.96
N PRO A 139 -13.75 -13.67 -6.79
CA PRO A 139 -13.04 -12.41 -6.67
C PRO A 139 -11.75 -12.47 -7.51
N GLY A 140 -11.41 -11.36 -8.12
CA GLY A 140 -10.21 -11.25 -8.94
C GLY A 140 -9.67 -9.83 -8.96
N GLU A 141 -8.51 -9.68 -9.59
CA GLU A 141 -7.84 -8.39 -9.76
C GLU A 141 -7.26 -8.25 -11.16
N VAL A 142 -7.43 -7.09 -11.74
CA VAL A 142 -6.60 -6.60 -12.85
C VAL A 142 -5.45 -5.82 -12.23
N ARG A 143 -4.22 -6.24 -12.52
CA ARG A 143 -2.98 -5.63 -12.01
C ARG A 143 -2.16 -5.08 -13.15
N VAL A 144 -1.68 -3.85 -13.00
CA VAL A 144 -0.71 -3.23 -13.91
C VAL A 144 0.53 -2.87 -13.10
N ILE A 145 1.68 -3.35 -13.56
CA ILE A 145 2.92 -3.40 -12.77
C ILE A 145 4.06 -2.78 -13.57
N ALA A 146 4.74 -1.81 -12.97
CA ALA A 146 6.05 -1.37 -13.43
C ALA A 146 7.14 -2.22 -12.76
N VAL A 147 8.16 -2.60 -13.56
CA VAL A 147 9.23 -3.51 -13.11
C VAL A 147 10.58 -2.83 -13.25
N SER A 148 11.44 -3.01 -12.28
CA SER A 148 12.82 -2.53 -12.32
C SER A 148 13.66 -3.36 -13.31
N PRO A 149 14.38 -2.72 -14.23
CA PRO A 149 15.31 -3.42 -15.11
C PRO A 149 16.55 -3.96 -14.40
N ARG A 150 16.80 -3.50 -13.16
CA ARG A 150 17.98 -3.89 -12.39
C ARG A 150 17.84 -5.29 -11.80
N ASP A 151 16.69 -5.55 -11.16
CA ASP A 151 16.47 -6.73 -10.33
C ASP A 151 15.14 -7.43 -10.59
N GLY A 152 14.32 -6.93 -11.52
CA GLY A 152 12.99 -7.46 -11.81
C GLY A 152 11.95 -7.20 -10.71
N GLY A 153 12.29 -6.45 -9.67
CA GLY A 153 11.38 -6.11 -8.59
C GLY A 153 10.31 -5.11 -9.03
N ARG A 154 9.16 -5.14 -8.39
CA ARG A 154 8.08 -4.20 -8.64
C ARG A 154 8.47 -2.80 -8.19
N THR A 155 8.32 -1.82 -9.06
CA THR A 155 8.57 -0.40 -8.74
C THR A 155 7.28 0.38 -8.54
N HIS A 156 6.20 -0.03 -9.20
CA HIS A 156 4.86 0.47 -8.99
C HIS A 156 3.84 -0.62 -9.29
N LEU A 157 2.70 -0.60 -8.60
CA LEU A 157 1.59 -1.53 -8.81
C LEU A 157 0.28 -0.79 -8.59
N ALA A 158 -0.58 -0.81 -9.60
CA ALA A 158 -1.99 -0.43 -9.49
C ALA A 158 -2.87 -1.67 -9.66
N THR A 159 -3.95 -1.76 -8.86
CA THR A 159 -4.91 -2.86 -8.95
C THR A 159 -6.35 -2.36 -9.04
N VAL A 160 -7.18 -3.13 -9.73
CA VAL A 160 -8.63 -2.97 -9.77
C VAL A 160 -9.27 -4.28 -9.36
N GLN A 161 -10.12 -4.24 -8.34
CA GLN A 161 -10.85 -5.40 -7.86
C GLN A 161 -12.06 -5.68 -8.75
N VAL A 162 -12.19 -6.92 -9.22
CA VAL A 162 -13.22 -7.35 -10.14
C VAL A 162 -13.88 -8.66 -9.69
N THR A 163 -15.02 -8.98 -10.30
CA THR A 163 -15.66 -10.29 -10.19
C THR A 163 -15.46 -11.05 -11.49
N LEU A 164 -14.89 -12.24 -11.42
CA LEU A 164 -14.68 -13.11 -12.56
C LEU A 164 -15.81 -14.15 -12.65
N ALA A 165 -16.50 -14.19 -13.78
CA ALA A 165 -17.61 -15.13 -14.02
C ALA A 165 -17.33 -16.03 -15.23
N ALA A 166 -17.82 -17.27 -15.17
CA ALA A 166 -17.71 -18.22 -16.28
C ALA A 166 -18.70 -17.92 -17.42
N SER A 167 -19.81 -17.25 -17.11
CA SER A 167 -20.86 -16.92 -18.09
C SER A 167 -21.80 -15.83 -17.56
N GLY A 168 -22.73 -15.38 -18.39
CA GLY A 168 -23.71 -14.35 -18.06
C GLY A 168 -23.31 -12.97 -18.61
N PRO A 169 -24.03 -11.91 -18.23
CA PRO A 169 -23.74 -10.56 -18.72
C PRO A 169 -22.45 -10.02 -18.09
N GLU A 170 -21.69 -9.25 -18.86
CA GLU A 170 -20.63 -8.39 -18.37
C GLU A 170 -21.22 -7.14 -17.72
N ASP A 171 -20.51 -6.55 -16.76
CA ASP A 171 -20.80 -5.24 -16.18
C ASP A 171 -19.46 -4.50 -16.02
N ILE A 172 -19.07 -3.74 -17.04
CA ILE A 172 -17.81 -3.01 -17.07
C ILE A 172 -18.05 -1.58 -16.58
N ARG A 173 -17.40 -1.22 -15.48
CA ARG A 173 -17.40 0.12 -14.91
C ARG A 173 -16.14 0.85 -15.38
N ALA A 174 -16.23 2.16 -15.56
CA ALA A 174 -15.06 3.02 -15.69
C ALA A 174 -14.57 3.43 -14.30
N ALA A 175 -13.26 3.67 -14.17
CA ALA A 175 -12.70 4.31 -13.00
C ALA A 175 -12.59 5.83 -13.23
N GLU A 176 -12.77 6.59 -12.15
CA GLU A 176 -12.48 8.02 -12.17
C GLU A 176 -10.99 8.25 -11.92
N PRO A 177 -10.37 9.23 -12.61
CA PRO A 177 -9.01 9.65 -12.31
C PRO A 177 -8.86 10.07 -10.84
N HIS A 178 -7.75 9.69 -10.25
CA HIS A 178 -7.45 10.02 -8.86
C HIS A 178 -5.97 10.37 -8.66
N ALA A 179 -5.66 10.99 -7.53
CA ALA A 179 -4.30 11.28 -7.13
C ALA A 179 -3.56 10.00 -6.73
N GLU A 180 -2.23 10.09 -6.70
CA GLU A 180 -1.34 9.02 -6.22
C GLU A 180 -1.77 8.51 -4.84
N LEU A 181 -1.95 7.20 -4.73
CA LEU A 181 -2.43 6.57 -3.49
C LEU A 181 -1.34 6.48 -2.43
N ILE A 182 -0.07 6.34 -2.84
CA ILE A 182 1.10 6.29 -1.93
C ILE A 182 2.21 7.14 -2.54
N LEU A 183 2.43 8.33 -1.99
CA LEU A 183 3.52 9.21 -2.36
C LEU A 183 4.63 9.16 -1.31
N ILE A 184 5.81 8.66 -1.66
CA ILE A 184 7.01 8.69 -0.81
C ILE A 184 7.66 10.07 -0.96
N THR A 185 7.77 10.82 0.14
CA THR A 185 8.35 12.17 0.16
C THR A 185 9.78 12.19 0.68
N ALA A 186 10.14 11.20 1.51
CA ALA A 186 11.51 10.99 1.98
C ALA A 186 11.79 9.48 2.14
N PRO A 187 13.00 9.04 1.74
CA PRO A 187 14.06 9.82 1.07
C PRO A 187 13.63 10.21 -0.35
N ALA A 188 14.20 11.29 -0.87
CA ALA A 188 13.99 11.69 -2.26
C ALA A 188 14.57 10.65 -3.24
N PRO A 189 14.12 10.60 -4.50
CA PRO A 189 14.69 9.74 -5.53
C PRO A 189 16.20 9.95 -5.65
N ALA A 190 16.98 8.86 -5.74
CA ALA A 190 18.44 8.82 -5.70
C ALA A 190 19.07 9.37 -4.40
N GLY A 191 18.28 9.60 -3.36
CA GLY A 191 18.75 9.96 -2.01
C GLY A 191 19.56 8.84 -1.36
N THR A 192 20.30 9.17 -0.31
CA THR A 192 21.14 8.21 0.43
C THR A 192 20.55 7.97 1.82
N ILE A 193 20.48 6.70 2.23
CA ILE A 193 20.25 6.28 3.62
C ILE A 193 21.51 5.66 4.20
N SER A 194 21.77 5.89 5.49
CA SER A 194 22.95 5.38 6.20
C SER A 194 22.68 5.17 7.68
N GLY A 195 23.57 4.46 8.37
CA GLY A 195 23.48 4.24 9.81
C GLY A 195 22.50 3.15 10.23
N GLY A 196 22.12 2.26 9.32
CA GLY A 196 21.35 1.04 9.64
C GLY A 196 19.85 1.25 9.90
N VAL A 197 19.33 2.47 9.72
CA VAL A 197 17.89 2.79 9.83
C VAL A 197 17.48 3.66 8.66
N ALA A 198 16.48 3.22 7.90
CA ALA A 198 15.83 4.01 6.87
C ALA A 198 14.64 4.75 7.48
N HIS A 199 14.74 6.08 7.57
CA HIS A 199 13.60 6.93 7.90
C HIS A 199 12.82 7.24 6.62
N VAL A 200 11.55 6.82 6.59
CA VAL A 200 10.68 6.95 5.41
C VAL A 200 9.46 7.79 5.77
N GLU A 201 9.21 8.81 4.98
CA GLU A 201 8.04 9.68 5.11
C GLU A 201 7.25 9.70 3.81
N GLY A 202 5.95 9.92 3.92
CA GLY A 202 5.09 10.02 2.76
C GLY A 202 3.67 10.45 3.09
N ILE A 203 2.85 10.44 2.03
CA ILE A 203 1.41 10.65 2.10
C ILE A 203 0.76 9.39 1.52
N GLY A 204 -0.19 8.81 2.24
CA GLY A 204 -0.93 7.63 1.81
C GLY A 204 -2.44 7.86 1.85
N LEU A 205 -3.19 7.18 0.99
CA LEU A 205 -4.64 7.09 1.12
C LEU A 205 -4.96 6.12 2.26
N ALA A 206 -5.76 6.54 3.22
CA ALA A 206 -6.19 5.69 4.32
C ALA A 206 -7.08 4.55 3.81
N SER A 207 -6.56 3.33 3.78
CA SER A 207 -7.31 2.09 3.57
C SER A 207 -8.14 1.72 4.81
N PHE A 208 -8.89 0.63 4.77
CA PHE A 208 -9.77 0.22 5.87
C PHE A 208 -9.05 0.12 7.23
N GLU A 209 -7.81 -0.39 7.26
CA GLU A 209 -7.00 -0.49 8.49
C GLU A 209 -6.01 0.65 8.62
N GLN A 210 -5.95 1.56 7.64
CA GLN A 210 -4.97 2.67 7.57
C GLN A 210 -3.51 2.19 7.63
N THR A 211 -3.26 0.91 7.41
CA THR A 211 -1.95 0.28 7.58
C THR A 211 -1.23 0.17 6.24
N LEU A 212 -0.01 0.67 6.18
CA LEU A 212 0.93 0.43 5.10
C LEU A 212 2.10 -0.41 5.61
N VAL A 213 2.86 -0.99 4.69
CA VAL A 213 4.09 -1.69 5.00
C VAL A 213 5.23 -1.07 4.22
N VAL A 214 6.32 -0.75 4.90
CA VAL A 214 7.54 -0.20 4.31
C VAL A 214 8.61 -1.29 4.30
N GLU A 215 9.22 -1.49 3.13
CA GLU A 215 10.25 -2.50 2.87
C GLU A 215 11.49 -1.84 2.28
N VAL A 216 12.68 -2.32 2.66
CA VAL A 216 13.98 -1.88 2.13
C VAL A 216 14.64 -3.05 1.43
N TYR A 217 15.05 -2.84 0.18
CA TYR A 217 15.70 -3.85 -0.67
C TYR A 217 17.09 -3.40 -1.10
N ASP A 218 18.01 -4.35 -1.25
CA ASP A 218 19.34 -4.11 -1.80
C ASP A 218 19.36 -4.09 -3.35
N ALA A 219 20.56 -4.05 -3.91
CA ALA A 219 20.80 -4.03 -5.36
C ALA A 219 20.29 -5.28 -6.09
N ASP A 220 20.27 -6.41 -5.41
CA ASP A 220 19.90 -7.71 -5.96
C ASP A 220 18.42 -8.06 -5.68
N GLY A 221 17.65 -7.11 -5.13
CA GLY A 221 16.25 -7.31 -4.77
C GLY A 221 16.05 -8.14 -3.50
N GLN A 222 17.07 -8.26 -2.64
CA GLN A 222 16.96 -8.93 -1.36
C GLN A 222 16.32 -8.00 -0.33
N LEU A 223 15.32 -8.50 0.39
CA LEU A 223 14.68 -7.77 1.49
C LEU A 223 15.65 -7.62 2.67
N LEU A 224 15.99 -6.38 3.00
CA LEU A 224 16.89 -6.04 4.11
C LEU A 224 16.14 -5.73 5.40
N GLY A 225 14.94 -5.15 5.29
CA GLY A 225 14.13 -4.77 6.44
C GLY A 225 12.70 -4.47 6.08
N ARG A 226 11.81 -4.56 7.07
CA ARG A 226 10.38 -4.34 6.92
C ARG A 226 9.80 -3.76 8.20
N ALA A 227 8.91 -2.78 8.08
CA ALA A 227 8.14 -2.23 9.20
C ALA A 227 6.72 -1.86 8.76
N PRO A 228 5.71 -2.08 9.59
CA PRO A 228 4.38 -1.52 9.38
C PRO A 228 4.37 -0.04 9.74
N THR A 229 3.46 0.71 9.13
CA THR A 229 3.15 2.09 9.50
C THR A 229 1.66 2.37 9.35
N ILE A 230 1.20 3.49 9.90
CA ILE A 230 -0.20 3.90 9.86
C ILE A 230 -0.29 5.25 9.16
N VAL A 231 -1.25 5.38 8.25
CA VAL A 231 -1.63 6.64 7.63
C VAL A 231 -2.43 7.46 8.64
N SER A 232 -1.91 8.61 9.04
CA SER A 232 -2.57 9.53 9.99
C SER A 232 -3.60 10.40 9.25
N ALA A 233 -4.72 9.80 8.85
CA ALA A 233 -5.81 10.49 8.18
C ALA A 233 -7.02 10.64 9.10
N PRO A 234 -7.87 11.67 8.91
CA PRO A 234 -9.05 11.91 9.74
C PRO A 234 -10.15 10.87 9.52
N ASP A 235 -10.19 10.20 8.36
CA ASP A 235 -11.20 9.23 8.00
C ASP A 235 -10.69 8.28 6.90
N TYR A 236 -11.43 7.19 6.66
CA TYR A 236 -11.24 6.28 5.54
C TYR A 236 -11.39 7.02 4.19
N GLY A 237 -10.53 6.65 3.22
CA GLY A 237 -10.55 7.25 1.88
C GLY A 237 -10.00 8.68 1.82
N VAL A 238 -9.36 9.16 2.87
CA VAL A 238 -8.70 10.47 2.93
C VAL A 238 -7.19 10.28 2.98
N HIS A 239 -6.45 11.14 2.29
CA HIS A 239 -4.99 11.14 2.36
C HIS A 239 -4.50 11.70 3.69
N GLY A 240 -3.45 11.09 4.21
CA GLY A 240 -2.77 11.55 5.41
C GLY A 240 -1.29 11.20 5.41
N PRO A 241 -0.47 11.83 6.26
CA PRO A 241 0.94 11.51 6.36
C PRO A 241 1.16 10.13 7.00
N PHE A 242 2.25 9.47 6.61
CA PHE A 242 2.81 8.32 7.29
C PHE A 242 4.30 8.50 7.51
N THR A 243 4.84 7.81 8.50
CA THR A 243 6.28 7.75 8.77
C THR A 243 6.65 6.36 9.26
N ALA A 244 7.82 5.85 8.88
CA ALA A 244 8.35 4.57 9.35
C ALA A 244 9.86 4.61 9.50
N ASP A 245 10.36 3.96 10.53
CA ASP A 245 11.77 3.65 10.71
C ASP A 245 11.99 2.16 10.44
N VAL A 246 12.76 1.84 9.40
CA VAL A 246 13.05 0.47 8.99
C VAL A 246 14.51 0.16 9.23
N SER A 247 14.78 -0.76 10.16
CA SER A 247 16.14 -1.25 10.39
C SER A 247 16.62 -2.10 9.24
N TYR A 248 17.85 -1.87 8.78
CA TYR A 248 18.49 -2.62 7.71
C TYR A 248 19.98 -2.85 8.02
N SER A 249 20.62 -3.76 7.29
CA SER A 249 22.07 -3.96 7.37
C SER A 249 22.63 -4.35 6.02
N VAL A 250 23.69 -3.66 5.59
CA VAL A 250 24.44 -3.97 4.38
C VAL A 250 25.93 -3.98 4.68
N PRO A 251 26.71 -4.86 4.04
CA PRO A 251 28.16 -4.92 4.23
C PRO A 251 28.93 -3.79 3.53
N SER A 252 28.34 -3.18 2.52
CA SER A 252 28.94 -2.12 1.70
C SER A 252 27.87 -1.23 1.07
N ALA A 253 28.27 -0.02 0.70
CA ALA A 253 27.40 0.91 0.01
C ALA A 253 27.02 0.41 -1.39
N GLY A 254 25.76 0.60 -1.79
CA GLY A 254 25.24 0.18 -3.10
C GLY A 254 23.91 0.82 -3.43
N PRO A 255 23.35 0.55 -4.62
CA PRO A 255 21.97 0.90 -4.93
C PRO A 255 21.02 0.08 -4.08
N GLY A 256 19.83 0.63 -3.86
CA GLY A 256 18.74 -0.02 -3.15
C GLY A 256 17.40 0.58 -3.53
N ARG A 257 16.34 0.07 -2.92
CA ARG A 257 14.98 0.55 -3.14
C ARG A 257 14.20 0.53 -1.83
N ILE A 258 13.42 1.57 -1.60
CA ILE A 258 12.36 1.57 -0.60
C ILE A 258 11.05 1.34 -1.33
N VAL A 259 10.25 0.44 -0.79
CA VAL A 259 8.92 0.07 -1.28
C VAL A 259 7.92 0.34 -0.17
N VAL A 260 6.83 1.00 -0.50
CA VAL A 260 5.67 1.16 0.39
C VAL A 260 4.48 0.49 -0.27
N LEU A 261 3.82 -0.39 0.45
CA LEU A 261 2.71 -1.18 -0.07
C LEU A 261 1.49 -1.13 0.84
N ASP A 262 0.31 -1.21 0.23
CA ASP A 262 -0.99 -1.36 0.88
C ASP A 262 -1.42 -2.83 0.79
N PRO A 263 -1.39 -3.59 1.90
CA PRO A 263 -1.84 -4.97 1.91
C PRO A 263 -3.35 -5.07 2.05
N SER A 264 -3.96 -5.98 1.29
CA SER A 264 -5.38 -6.31 1.45
C SER A 264 -5.66 -6.99 2.78
N PRO A 265 -6.64 -6.54 3.56
CA PRO A 265 -7.06 -7.25 4.77
C PRO A 265 -7.78 -8.58 4.47
N ALA A 266 -8.29 -8.77 3.24
CA ALA A 266 -9.06 -9.95 2.89
C ALA A 266 -8.18 -11.18 2.62
N PHE A 267 -7.12 -11.02 1.80
CA PHE A 267 -6.28 -12.13 1.36
C PHE A 267 -4.79 -11.87 1.56
N GLY A 268 -4.41 -10.68 2.06
CA GLY A 268 -3.02 -10.31 2.30
C GLY A 268 -2.19 -9.97 1.05
N GLN A 269 -2.82 -9.93 -0.14
CA GLN A 269 -2.16 -9.50 -1.37
C GLN A 269 -1.92 -7.98 -1.36
N THR A 270 -0.95 -7.52 -2.16
CA THR A 270 -0.69 -6.09 -2.33
C THR A 270 -1.72 -5.47 -3.27
N LEU A 271 -2.46 -4.48 -2.80
CA LEU A 271 -3.44 -3.72 -3.59
C LEU A 271 -2.79 -2.56 -4.35
N HIS A 272 -1.84 -1.90 -3.72
CA HIS A 272 -1.10 -0.78 -4.31
C HIS A 272 0.35 -0.80 -3.81
N LEU A 273 1.27 -0.30 -4.63
CA LEU A 273 2.68 -0.22 -4.30
C LEU A 273 3.32 0.95 -5.03
N ALA A 274 4.03 1.78 -4.27
CA ALA A 274 4.94 2.79 -4.79
C ALA A 274 6.36 2.53 -4.28
N SER A 275 7.36 2.98 -5.02
CA SER A 275 8.75 2.82 -4.61
C SER A 275 9.63 4.00 -4.98
N VAL A 276 10.78 4.09 -4.32
CA VAL A 276 11.84 5.04 -4.63
C VAL A 276 13.19 4.34 -4.68
N GLU A 277 13.93 4.57 -5.76
CA GLU A 277 15.30 4.10 -5.89
C GLU A 277 16.23 5.02 -5.10
N ILE A 278 17.12 4.40 -4.32
CA ILE A 278 18.02 5.09 -3.37
C ILE A 278 19.45 4.52 -3.45
N ARG A 279 20.35 5.17 -2.73
CA ARG A 279 21.64 4.62 -2.33
C ARG A 279 21.59 4.18 -0.87
N ILE A 280 22.06 2.97 -0.57
CA ILE A 280 22.17 2.44 0.79
C ILE A 280 23.64 2.42 1.19
N GLU A 281 23.93 2.87 2.41
CA GLU A 281 25.24 2.82 3.05
C GLU A 281 25.14 2.10 4.41
N PRO A 282 26.21 1.44 4.89
CA PRO A 282 26.24 0.79 6.21
C PRO A 282 25.88 1.70 7.37
#